data_4b07cfa61428b8141df460aff54de0c0
#
_entry.id   4b07cfa61428b8141df460aff54de0c0
#
_cell.length_a   1.000
_cell.length_b   1.000
_cell.length_c   1.000
_cell.angle_alpha   90.00
_cell.angle_beta   90.00
_cell.angle_gamma   90.00
#
_symmetry.space_group_name_H-M   'P 1'
#
loop_
_entity.id
_entity.type
_entity.pdbx_description
1 polymer ?
#
loop_
_entity_poly.entity_id
_entity_poly.type
_entity_poly.pdbx_seq_one_letter_code
_entity_poly.pdbx_strand_id
1 'polypeptide(L)'
;MPPDAPASTTGSPLWTLENSGREVACVVRLLTVGIDVRLKCDGQERVGRIFQTEDKVRAWAEEVRQDHLARGWLPVAADERHPKLL
;
A
#
# COMPACT_ATOMS: atom_id res chain seq x y z
N MET A 1 -2.09 -12.91 21.98
CA MET A 1 -1.95 -12.70 21.34
C MET A 1 -1.98 -12.14 20.84
N PRO A 2 -2.21 -11.72 20.98
CA PRO A 2 -2.44 -11.13 20.18
C PRO A 2 -1.74 -10.57 19.29
N PRO A 3 -1.15 -10.74 19.06
CA PRO A 3 -0.40 -10.31 18.05
C PRO A 3 -1.16 -9.87 16.88
N ASP A 4 -2.21 -10.34 16.73
CA ASP A 4 -2.95 -10.00 15.65
C ASP A 4 -3.39 -8.63 15.75
N ALA A 5 -3.47 -8.10 16.82
CA ALA A 5 -3.85 -6.77 16.95
C ALA A 5 -3.03 -5.88 16.07
N PRO A 6 -1.75 -5.99 16.10
CA PRO A 6 -0.95 -5.16 15.25
C PRO A 6 -1.24 -5.41 13.79
N ALA A 7 -1.46 -6.62 13.47
CA ALA A 7 -1.70 -6.91 12.10
C ALA A 7 -2.96 -6.23 11.64
N SER A 8 -3.96 -6.23 12.43
CA SER A 8 -5.18 -5.66 11.98
C SER A 8 -5.07 -4.16 11.89
N THR A 9 -4.20 -3.55 12.64
CA THR A 9 -4.10 -2.12 12.58
C THR A 9 -3.22 -1.66 11.47
N THR A 10 -2.45 -2.53 10.85
CA THR A 10 -1.55 -2.09 9.82
C THR A 10 -2.20 -1.92 8.47
N GLY A 11 -3.40 -2.42 8.30
CA GLY A 11 -4.07 -2.26 7.04
C GLY A 11 -3.61 -3.27 6.00
N SER A 12 -4.13 -3.15 4.81
CA SER A 12 -3.84 -4.07 3.72
C SER A 12 -3.13 -3.35 2.59
N PRO A 13 -2.08 -3.94 2.03
CA PRO A 13 -1.40 -3.28 0.94
C PRO A 13 -2.19 -3.38 -0.35
N LEU A 14 -2.29 -2.28 -1.07
CA LEU A 14 -2.88 -2.29 -2.38
C LEU A 14 -1.83 -2.68 -3.39
N TRP A 15 -0.61 -2.25 -3.18
CA TRP A 15 0.50 -2.63 -4.05
C TRP A 15 1.81 -2.37 -3.32
N THR A 16 2.84 -3.05 -3.79
CA THR A 16 4.18 -2.88 -3.26
C THR A 16 5.14 -2.81 -4.44
N LEU A 17 6.06 -1.89 -4.41
CA LEU A 17 7.05 -1.72 -5.44
C LEU A 17 8.44 -1.75 -4.83
N GLU A 18 9.44 -2.09 -5.63
CA GLU A 18 10.80 -2.13 -5.13
C GLU A 18 11.75 -1.52 -6.13
N ASN A 19 12.86 -1.01 -5.62
CA ASN A 19 13.88 -0.41 -6.46
C ASN A 19 15.20 -0.47 -5.70
N SER A 20 16.15 -1.20 -6.24
CA SER A 20 17.50 -1.28 -5.67
C SER A 20 17.50 -1.61 -4.17
N GLY A 21 16.73 -2.59 -3.80
CA GLY A 21 16.70 -3.04 -2.42
C GLY A 21 15.80 -2.19 -1.51
N ARG A 22 15.15 -1.18 -2.06
CA ARG A 22 14.23 -0.36 -1.29
C ARG A 22 12.80 -0.73 -1.67
N GLU A 23 11.88 -0.45 -0.77
CA GLU A 23 10.51 -0.86 -0.97
C GLU A 23 9.54 0.26 -0.62
N VAL A 24 8.49 0.41 -1.42
CA VAL A 24 7.42 1.34 -1.10
C VAL A 24 6.11 0.58 -1.21
N ALA A 25 5.23 0.78 -0.26
CA ALA A 25 3.95 0.10 -0.24
C ALA A 25 2.84 1.12 0.02
N CYS A 26 1.70 0.89 -0.61
CA CYS A 26 0.52 1.71 -0.38
C CYS A 26 -0.42 0.87 0.47
N VAL A 27 -0.71 1.31 1.68
CA VAL A 27 -1.48 0.54 2.63
C VAL A 27 -2.79 1.25 2.95
N VAL A 28 -3.88 0.50 3.02
CA VAL A 28 -5.20 1.06 3.24
C VAL A 28 -5.81 0.49 4.49
N ARG A 29 -6.47 1.33 5.26
CA ARG A 29 -7.14 0.89 6.46
C ARG A 29 -8.46 1.61 6.58
N LEU A 30 -9.53 0.90 6.92
CA LEU A 30 -10.83 1.50 7.05
C LEU A 30 -11.00 2.08 8.45
N LEU A 31 -11.50 3.30 8.48
CA LEU A 31 -11.76 3.98 9.74
C LEU A 31 -13.20 4.41 9.76
N THR A 32 -13.69 4.78 10.93
CA THR A 32 -15.05 5.28 11.03
C THR A 32 -15.21 6.56 10.25
N VAL A 33 -14.16 7.36 10.18
CA VAL A 33 -14.24 8.65 9.52
C VAL A 33 -13.87 8.62 8.05
N GLY A 34 -13.46 7.47 7.55
CA GLY A 34 -13.09 7.40 6.14
C GLY A 34 -12.08 6.29 5.89
N ILE A 35 -11.36 6.39 4.79
CA ILE A 35 -10.39 5.39 4.40
C ILE A 35 -9.00 6.01 4.52
N ASP A 36 -8.19 5.41 5.39
CA ASP A 36 -6.86 5.91 5.65
C ASP A 36 -5.89 5.23 4.69
N VAL A 37 -5.16 6.01 3.90
CA VAL A 37 -4.22 5.49 2.94
C VAL A 37 -2.84 6.01 3.28
N ARG A 38 -1.88 5.13 3.35
CA ARG A 38 -0.52 5.52 3.72
C ARG A 38 0.50 4.93 2.79
N LEU A 39 1.53 5.71 2.52
CA LEU A 39 2.67 5.22 1.77
C LEU A 39 3.76 4.92 2.78
N LYS A 40 4.29 3.73 2.72
CA LYS A 40 5.39 3.33 3.59
C LYS A 40 6.61 3.05 2.74
N CYS A 41 7.71 3.67 3.13
CA CYS A 41 8.99 3.43 2.46
C CYS A 41 9.87 2.67 3.40
N ASP A 42 10.24 1.46 3.05
CA ASP A 42 11.08 0.60 3.88
C ASP A 42 10.46 0.44 5.27
N GLY A 43 9.14 0.32 5.31
CA GLY A 43 8.45 0.11 6.57
C GLY A 43 8.11 1.37 7.34
N GLN A 44 8.54 2.52 6.86
CA GLN A 44 8.26 3.76 7.55
C GLN A 44 7.21 4.58 6.81
N GLU A 45 6.26 5.10 7.55
CA GLU A 45 5.21 5.91 6.94
C GLU A 45 5.76 7.23 6.49
N ARG A 46 5.46 7.58 5.24
CA ARG A 46 5.92 8.84 4.69
C ARG A 46 4.79 9.80 4.42
N VAL A 47 3.68 9.30 3.92
CA VAL A 47 2.55 10.15 3.56
C VAL A 47 1.29 9.46 4.02
N GLY A 48 0.35 10.21 4.57
CA GLY A 48 -0.93 9.66 4.97
C GLY A 48 -2.04 10.57 4.52
N ARG A 49 -3.14 9.99 4.03
CA ARG A 49 -4.30 10.74 3.61
C ARG A 49 -5.55 9.99 3.98
N ILE A 50 -6.64 10.72 4.19
CA ILE A 50 -7.92 10.12 4.45
C ILE A 50 -8.86 10.52 3.35
N PHE A 51 -9.49 9.53 2.73
CA PHE A 51 -10.43 9.77 1.65
C PHE A 51 -11.81 9.31 2.09
N GLN A 52 -12.84 9.85 1.46
CA GLN A 52 -14.20 9.48 1.81
C GLN A 52 -14.77 8.37 0.96
N THR A 53 -14.20 8.11 -0.20
CA THR A 53 -14.73 7.07 -1.09
C THR A 53 -13.61 6.20 -1.64
N GLU A 54 -13.97 4.99 -2.01
CA GLU A 54 -13.02 4.08 -2.61
C GLU A 54 -12.49 4.58 -3.93
N ASP A 55 -13.36 5.24 -4.70
CA ASP A 55 -12.93 5.73 -6.00
C ASP A 55 -11.78 6.72 -5.86
N LYS A 56 -11.85 7.56 -4.86
CA LYS A 56 -10.78 8.54 -4.66
C LYS A 56 -9.50 7.86 -4.19
N VAL A 57 -9.64 6.82 -3.39
CA VAL A 57 -8.48 6.06 -2.95
C VAL A 57 -7.79 5.43 -4.15
N ARG A 58 -8.57 4.81 -5.03
CA ARG A 58 -7.99 4.13 -6.17
C ARG A 58 -7.32 5.10 -7.12
N ALA A 59 -7.96 6.23 -7.34
CA ALA A 59 -7.39 7.21 -8.26
C ALA A 59 -6.05 7.72 -7.73
N TRP A 60 -6.00 8.04 -6.45
CA TRP A 60 -4.77 8.55 -5.87
C TRP A 60 -3.69 7.48 -5.83
N ALA A 61 -4.06 6.27 -5.42
CA ALA A 61 -3.10 5.19 -5.30
C ALA A 61 -2.52 4.83 -6.67
N GLU A 62 -3.36 4.84 -7.69
CA GLU A 62 -2.88 4.52 -9.02
C GLU A 62 -1.97 5.61 -9.57
N GLU A 63 -2.30 6.85 -9.28
CA GLU A 63 -1.47 7.95 -9.73
C GLU A 63 -0.08 7.86 -9.09
N VAL A 64 -0.02 7.56 -7.80
CA VAL A 64 1.25 7.42 -7.12
C VAL A 64 2.02 6.23 -7.65
N ARG A 65 1.31 5.14 -7.91
CA ARG A 65 1.95 3.94 -8.43
C ARG A 65 2.58 4.21 -9.78
N GLN A 66 1.83 4.86 -10.67
CA GLN A 66 2.36 5.16 -12.00
C GLN A 66 3.57 6.08 -11.93
N ASP A 67 3.52 7.03 -11.00
CA ASP A 67 4.64 7.93 -10.83
C ASP A 67 5.91 7.16 -10.41
N HIS A 68 5.76 6.20 -9.53
CA HIS A 68 6.91 5.40 -9.11
C HIS A 68 7.39 4.49 -10.23
N LEU A 69 6.46 3.89 -10.96
CA LEU A 69 6.87 3.03 -12.08
C LEU A 69 7.66 3.83 -13.11
N ALA A 70 7.25 5.07 -13.33
CA ALA A 70 7.95 5.91 -14.28
C ALA A 70 9.35 6.26 -13.81
N ARG A 71 9.60 6.14 -12.51
CA ARG A 71 10.92 6.43 -11.97
C ARG A 71 11.77 5.19 -11.80
N GLY A 72 11.32 4.07 -12.31
CA GLY A 72 12.13 2.85 -12.28
C GLY A 72 11.78 1.86 -11.20
N TRP A 73 10.71 2.10 -10.44
CA TRP A 73 10.28 1.13 -9.45
C TRP A 73 9.55 -0.01 -10.15
N LEU A 74 9.64 -1.20 -9.58
CA LEU A 74 9.07 -2.39 -10.19
C LEU A 74 8.10 -3.07 -9.23
N PRO A 75 7.08 -3.74 -9.75
CA PRO A 75 6.15 -4.45 -8.88
C PRO A 75 6.87 -5.58 -8.17
N VAL A 76 6.48 -5.81 -6.93
CA VAL A 76 7.08 -6.89 -6.16
C VAL A 76 6.45 -8.19 -6.61
N ALA A 77 7.28 -9.11 -7.02
CA ALA A 77 6.81 -10.37 -7.54
C ALA A 77 5.96 -11.14 -6.56
N ALA A 78 6.19 -10.97 -5.31
CA ALA A 78 5.43 -11.69 -4.33
C ALA A 78 3.96 -11.37 -4.44
N ASP A 79 3.63 -10.17 -4.82
CA ASP A 79 2.25 -9.80 -4.93
C ASP A 79 1.56 -10.55 -6.02
N GLU A 80 2.28 -10.95 -7.01
CA GLU A 80 1.66 -11.63 -8.04
C GLU A 80 1.60 -13.06 -7.86
N ARG A 81 2.56 -13.64 -7.21
CA ARG A 81 2.53 -15.02 -7.04
C ARG A 81 1.42 -15.42 -6.13
N HIS A 82 0.93 -14.52 -5.36
CA HIS A 82 -0.07 -14.85 -4.43
C HIS A 82 -1.21 -15.58 -5.03
N PRO A 83 -1.81 -15.12 -6.01
CA PRO A 83 -2.96 -15.78 -6.55
C PRO A 83 -2.66 -17.07 -7.14
N LYS A 84 -1.55 -17.36 -7.58
CA LYS A 84 -1.40 -18.56 -8.14
C LYS A 84 -1.15 -19.60 -7.29
N LEU A 85 -1.10 -19.33 -6.15
CA LEU A 85 -0.94 -20.36 -5.33
C LEU A 85 -1.86 -21.33 -5.48
N LEU A 86 -2.42 -21.34 -5.99
CA LEU A 86 -3.24 -22.26 -6.07
C LEU A 86 -3.18 -23.00 -6.80
#